data_d34e9b1032e348d7b6b671a621fcfb86
#
_entry.id   d34e9b1032e348d7b6b671a621fcfb86
#
_cell.length_a   1.000
_cell.length_b   1.000
_cell.length_c   1.000
_cell.angle_alpha   90.00
_cell.angle_beta   90.00
_cell.angle_gamma   90.00
#
_symmetry.space_group_name_H-M   'P 1'
#
loop_
_entity.id
_entity.type
_entity.pdbx_description
1 polymer ?
#
loop_
_entity_poly.entity_id
_entity_poly.type
_entity_poly.pdbx_seq_one_letter_code
_entity_poly.pdbx_strand_id
1 'polypeptide(L)'
;TGIAVVFLRIGQQVTFDSEKSLQELVDEGVRRAYLDPDNTLRASILADPAGARKNTRDNTPAVVHVELVPGNEVDVRLAAKGGGSENKSKFVMLNPSDSIVDWVLRTVPTMGAGWCPPGMLGIGIGGTAEKAMLLAKESLMERIDIHELKARGPSSRVEELRLELFEKVNALGIGAQGLGGLTTVLDIKIVDHP
;
A
#
# COMPACT_ATOMS: atom_id res chain seq x y z
N THR A 1 8.26 8.38 -9.57
CA THR A 1 7.45 8.36 -9.04
C THR A 1 6.37 7.34 -9.16
N GLY A 2 5.17 7.67 -8.83
CA GLY A 2 4.06 6.76 -8.75
C GLY A 2 2.77 7.52 -8.51
N ILE A 3 1.70 6.80 -8.21
CA ILE A 3 0.43 7.41 -7.85
C ILE A 3 0.54 7.90 -6.40
N ALA A 4 0.18 9.16 -6.15
CA ALA A 4 0.05 9.66 -4.79
C ALA A 4 -1.19 9.02 -4.16
N VAL A 5 -1.00 8.16 -3.17
CA VAL A 5 -2.07 7.56 -2.37
C VAL A 5 -2.03 8.17 -0.98
N VAL A 6 -3.15 8.74 -0.55
CA VAL A 6 -3.24 9.50 0.70
C VAL A 6 -4.35 8.92 1.55
N PHE A 7 -4.02 8.56 2.78
CA PHE A 7 -4.99 8.23 3.82
C PHE A 7 -5.05 9.37 4.81
N LEU A 8 -6.24 9.95 4.98
CA LEU A 8 -6.54 11.03 5.89
C LEU A 8 -7.44 10.52 7.01
N ARG A 9 -6.97 10.59 8.24
CA ARG A 9 -7.80 10.39 9.44
C ARG A 9 -8.08 11.74 10.05
N ILE A 10 -9.34 12.17 9.96
CA ILE A 10 -9.75 13.53 10.32
C ILE A 10 -10.62 13.49 11.57
N GLY A 11 -10.19 14.20 12.60
CA GLY A 11 -10.99 14.38 13.81
C GLY A 11 -12.30 15.10 13.53
N GLN A 12 -13.39 14.62 14.12
CA GLN A 12 -14.74 15.20 13.92
C GLN A 12 -14.88 16.66 14.37
N GLN A 13 -13.93 17.16 15.17
CA GLN A 13 -13.89 18.55 15.63
C GLN A 13 -13.01 19.45 14.74
N VAL A 14 -12.37 18.88 13.72
CA VAL A 14 -11.54 19.64 12.78
C VAL A 14 -12.41 20.50 11.88
N THR A 15 -12.01 21.74 11.72
CA THR A 15 -12.57 22.68 10.74
C THR A 15 -11.49 23.09 9.75
N PHE A 16 -11.83 23.16 8.49
CA PHE A 16 -10.91 23.62 7.45
C PHE A 16 -11.26 25.07 7.08
N ASP A 17 -10.27 25.96 7.16
CA ASP A 17 -10.39 27.34 6.70
C ASP A 17 -10.08 27.40 5.19
N SER A 18 -10.96 26.82 4.39
CA SER A 18 -10.83 26.78 2.93
C SER A 18 -12.17 26.47 2.28
N GLU A 19 -12.45 27.14 1.17
CA GLU A 19 -13.59 26.82 0.30
C GLU A 19 -13.31 25.60 -0.62
N LYS A 20 -12.06 25.17 -0.71
CA LYS A 20 -11.65 24.00 -1.51
C LYS A 20 -12.05 22.71 -0.82
N SER A 21 -12.42 21.72 -1.60
CA SER A 21 -12.60 20.34 -1.12
C SER A 21 -11.26 19.74 -0.63
N LEU A 22 -11.34 18.71 0.21
CA LEU A 22 -10.14 17.97 0.65
C LEU A 22 -9.34 17.40 -0.54
N GLN A 23 -10.02 16.92 -1.56
CA GLN A 23 -9.38 16.43 -2.79
C GLN A 23 -8.55 17.53 -3.45
N GLU A 24 -9.12 18.73 -3.59
CA GLU A 24 -8.43 19.86 -4.21
C GLU A 24 -7.23 20.34 -3.38
N LEU A 25 -7.32 20.31 -2.05
CA LEU A 25 -6.22 20.68 -1.16
C LEU A 25 -5.06 19.67 -1.29
N VAL A 26 -5.37 18.38 -1.33
CA VAL A 26 -4.37 17.33 -1.52
C VAL A 26 -3.73 17.43 -2.91
N ASP A 27 -4.55 17.62 -3.95
CA ASP A 27 -4.07 17.76 -5.34
C ASP A 27 -3.18 18.98 -5.49
N GLU A 28 -3.46 20.09 -4.80
CA GLU A 28 -2.60 21.26 -4.80
C GLU A 28 -1.22 20.93 -4.19
N GLY A 29 -1.19 20.21 -3.08
CA GLY A 29 0.07 19.76 -2.46
C GLY A 29 0.89 18.85 -3.39
N VAL A 30 0.23 17.88 -4.03
CA VAL A 30 0.87 16.99 -5.01
C VAL A 30 1.39 17.79 -6.21
N ARG A 31 0.59 18.67 -6.77
CA ARG A 31 0.99 19.52 -7.90
C ARG A 31 2.21 20.35 -7.58
N ARG A 32 2.25 20.99 -6.43
CA ARG A 32 3.42 21.77 -5.98
C ARG A 32 4.68 20.91 -5.95
N ALA A 33 4.60 19.69 -5.36
CA ALA A 33 5.75 18.79 -5.29
C ALA A 33 6.24 18.33 -6.66
N TYR A 34 5.35 18.06 -7.60
CA TYR A 34 5.74 17.55 -8.93
C TYR A 34 6.11 18.64 -9.93
N LEU A 35 5.73 19.88 -9.70
CA LEU A 35 6.11 21.04 -10.53
C LEU A 35 7.29 21.82 -9.96
N ASP A 36 7.76 21.49 -8.77
CA ASP A 36 8.92 22.09 -8.16
C ASP A 36 10.17 21.75 -9.00
N PRO A 37 10.89 22.77 -9.54
CA PRO A 37 12.06 22.56 -10.39
C PRO A 37 13.23 21.88 -9.65
N ASP A 38 13.30 22.02 -8.34
CA ASP A 38 14.34 21.39 -7.50
C ASP A 38 13.99 19.94 -7.13
N ASN A 39 12.79 19.46 -7.49
CA ASN A 39 12.32 18.12 -7.20
C ASN A 39 12.60 17.19 -8.39
N THR A 40 13.18 16.02 -8.11
CA THR A 40 13.47 14.99 -9.11
C THR A 40 12.29 14.05 -9.40
N LEU A 41 11.15 14.27 -8.77
CA LEU A 41 9.93 13.48 -9.02
C LEU A 41 9.44 13.68 -10.45
N ARG A 42 8.94 12.59 -11.05
CA ARG A 42 8.34 12.63 -12.38
C ARG A 42 6.89 12.19 -12.32
N ALA A 43 5.99 12.99 -12.89
CA ALA A 43 4.59 12.64 -13.03
C ALA A 43 4.42 11.37 -13.87
N SER A 44 3.58 10.46 -13.41
CA SER A 44 3.30 9.17 -14.05
C SER A 44 1.82 8.89 -14.24
N ILE A 45 0.94 9.77 -13.76
CA ILE A 45 -0.51 9.60 -13.89
C ILE A 45 -0.95 9.93 -15.31
N LEU A 46 -1.86 9.11 -15.82
CA LEU A 46 -2.45 9.25 -17.15
C LEU A 46 -3.88 9.75 -17.02
N ALA A 47 -4.16 10.93 -17.55
CA ALA A 47 -5.52 11.37 -17.79
C ALA A 47 -6.17 10.51 -18.89
N ASP A 48 -7.48 10.39 -18.85
CA ASP A 48 -8.26 9.58 -19.78
C ASP A 48 -7.71 8.14 -19.93
N PRO A 49 -7.73 7.34 -18.85
CA PRO A 49 -7.11 6.02 -18.84
C PRO A 49 -7.78 5.03 -19.81
N ALA A 50 -9.04 5.24 -20.13
CA ALA A 50 -9.77 4.43 -21.11
C ALA A 50 -9.54 4.87 -22.56
N GLY A 51 -9.03 6.08 -22.77
CA GLY A 51 -8.87 6.69 -24.10
C GLY A 51 -7.42 7.09 -24.40
N ALA A 52 -7.15 8.39 -24.44
CA ALA A 52 -5.90 8.96 -24.95
C ALA A 52 -4.66 8.76 -24.06
N ARG A 53 -4.84 8.46 -22.79
CA ARG A 53 -3.77 8.12 -21.80
C ARG A 53 -2.63 9.13 -21.76
N LYS A 54 -2.97 10.42 -21.74
CA LYS A 54 -1.97 11.50 -21.69
C LYS A 54 -1.48 11.71 -20.27
N ASN A 55 -0.17 11.86 -20.11
CA ASN A 55 0.42 12.20 -18.82
C ASN A 55 -0.12 13.53 -18.30
N THR A 56 -0.55 13.60 -17.04
CA THR A 56 -1.08 14.81 -16.42
C THR A 56 -0.02 15.89 -16.19
N ARG A 57 1.25 15.50 -16.14
CA ARG A 57 2.46 16.30 -15.91
C ARG A 57 2.64 16.83 -14.49
N ASP A 58 1.58 16.97 -13.73
CA ASP A 58 1.57 17.43 -12.34
C ASP A 58 1.25 16.31 -11.32
N ASN A 59 1.07 15.09 -11.83
CA ASN A 59 0.77 13.88 -11.08
C ASN A 59 -0.55 13.93 -10.27
N THR A 60 -1.50 14.75 -10.69
CA THR A 60 -2.86 14.80 -10.12
C THR A 60 -3.87 14.08 -11.02
N PRO A 61 -5.02 13.62 -10.48
CA PRO A 61 -5.40 13.67 -9.06
C PRO A 61 -4.69 12.61 -8.22
N ALA A 62 -4.55 12.88 -6.93
CA ALA A 62 -4.20 11.88 -5.94
C ALA A 62 -5.36 10.91 -5.69
N VAL A 63 -5.05 9.71 -5.22
CA VAL A 63 -6.07 8.79 -4.67
C VAL A 63 -6.19 9.06 -3.18
N VAL A 64 -7.31 9.65 -2.76
CA VAL A 64 -7.53 10.11 -1.39
C VAL A 64 -8.58 9.23 -0.71
N HIS A 65 -8.23 8.68 0.45
CA HIS A 65 -9.12 7.95 1.35
C HIS A 65 -9.29 8.76 2.62
N VAL A 66 -10.54 8.94 3.07
CA VAL A 66 -10.86 9.73 4.26
C VAL A 66 -11.58 8.86 5.26
N GLU A 67 -11.11 8.90 6.51
CA GLU A 67 -11.77 8.31 7.68
C GLU A 67 -12.05 9.42 8.69
N LEU A 68 -13.28 9.50 9.21
CA LEU A 68 -13.62 10.37 10.31
C LEU A 68 -13.40 9.65 11.63
N VAL A 69 -12.64 10.27 12.52
CA VAL A 69 -12.28 9.72 13.84
C VAL A 69 -12.67 10.71 14.95
N PRO A 70 -12.84 10.29 16.20
CA PRO A 70 -13.01 11.22 17.33
C PRO A 70 -11.79 12.12 17.48
N GLY A 71 -12.02 13.37 17.96
CA GLY A 71 -10.95 14.31 18.29
C GLY A 71 -10.81 15.48 17.33
N ASN A 72 -9.67 16.16 17.39
CA ASN A 72 -9.39 17.40 16.66
C ASN A 72 -8.05 17.36 15.90
N GLU A 73 -7.51 16.17 15.66
CA GLU A 73 -6.24 15.98 14.94
C GLU A 73 -6.50 15.52 13.50
N VAL A 74 -5.53 15.77 12.65
CA VAL A 74 -5.47 15.24 11.28
C VAL A 74 -4.21 14.40 11.14
N ASP A 75 -4.37 13.10 10.91
CA ASP A 75 -3.28 12.21 10.52
C ASP A 75 -3.25 12.06 8.99
N VAL A 76 -2.09 12.35 8.40
CA VAL A 76 -1.89 12.28 6.95
C VAL A 76 -0.82 11.25 6.65
N ARG A 77 -1.19 10.17 5.97
CA ARG A 77 -0.27 9.15 5.48
C ARG A 77 -0.24 9.19 3.96
N LEU A 78 0.95 9.42 3.39
CA LEU A 78 1.13 9.55 1.96
C LEU A 78 2.20 8.58 1.45
N ALA A 79 1.90 7.90 0.36
CA ALA A 79 2.87 7.14 -0.40
C ALA A 79 2.81 7.49 -1.88
N ALA A 80 3.98 7.64 -2.51
CA ALA A 80 4.11 7.65 -3.96
C ALA A 80 4.22 6.20 -4.46
N LYS A 81 3.07 5.55 -4.65
CA LYS A 81 2.97 4.13 -4.98
C LYS A 81 3.36 3.88 -6.44
N GLY A 82 4.44 3.14 -6.64
CA GLY A 82 4.93 2.83 -7.99
C GLY A 82 3.91 2.02 -8.81
N GLY A 83 3.73 2.40 -10.08
CA GLY A 83 2.79 1.73 -10.99
C GLY A 83 3.12 0.25 -11.22
N GLY A 84 4.40 -0.12 -11.24
CA GLY A 84 4.83 -1.51 -11.36
C GLY A 84 4.33 -2.37 -10.20
N SER A 85 4.53 -1.94 -8.97
CA SER A 85 4.07 -2.66 -7.78
C SER A 85 2.54 -2.58 -7.62
N GLU A 86 1.91 -1.47 -7.99
CA GLU A 86 0.45 -1.36 -7.97
C GLU A 86 -0.22 -2.38 -8.90
N ASN A 87 0.32 -2.55 -10.10
CA ASN A 87 -0.17 -3.53 -11.07
C ASN A 87 0.01 -4.99 -10.65
N LYS A 88 0.75 -5.26 -9.58
CA LYS A 88 0.93 -6.61 -9.03
C LYS A 88 0.04 -6.92 -7.86
N SER A 89 -0.81 -5.97 -7.44
CA SER A 89 -1.86 -6.24 -6.44
C SER A 89 -2.76 -7.37 -6.90
N LYS A 90 -3.11 -8.26 -5.97
CA LYS A 90 -3.96 -9.43 -6.22
C LYS A 90 -5.08 -9.48 -5.20
N PHE A 91 -6.21 -9.97 -5.63
CA PHE A 91 -7.38 -10.21 -4.80
C PHE A 91 -7.96 -11.59 -5.08
N VAL A 92 -8.53 -12.22 -4.06
CA VAL A 92 -9.22 -13.49 -4.18
C VAL A 92 -10.34 -13.59 -3.12
N MET A 93 -11.40 -14.29 -3.46
CA MET A 93 -12.37 -14.79 -2.49
C MET A 93 -11.98 -16.22 -2.13
N LEU A 94 -11.55 -16.44 -0.90
CA LEU A 94 -11.23 -17.77 -0.36
C LEU A 94 -12.45 -18.38 0.31
N ASN A 95 -12.62 -19.71 0.20
CA ASN A 95 -13.55 -20.41 1.06
C ASN A 95 -13.00 -20.51 2.49
N PRO A 96 -13.84 -20.70 3.52
CA PRO A 96 -13.38 -20.80 4.91
C PRO A 96 -12.36 -21.93 5.16
N SER A 97 -12.36 -22.96 4.33
CA SER A 97 -11.41 -24.09 4.39
C SER A 97 -10.10 -23.84 3.66
N ASP A 98 -9.99 -22.77 2.88
CA ASP A 98 -8.80 -22.50 2.10
C ASP A 98 -7.69 -21.88 2.97
N SER A 99 -6.44 -22.24 2.67
CA SER A 99 -5.27 -21.71 3.37
C SER A 99 -4.84 -20.37 2.79
N ILE A 100 -4.83 -19.34 3.62
CA ILE A 100 -4.29 -18.01 3.28
C ILE A 100 -2.81 -18.13 2.92
N VAL A 101 -2.05 -18.89 3.71
CA VAL A 101 -0.60 -19.08 3.49
C VAL A 101 -0.35 -19.70 2.12
N ASP A 102 -1.05 -20.77 1.77
CA ASP A 102 -0.87 -21.44 0.49
C ASP A 102 -1.24 -20.56 -0.70
N TRP A 103 -2.29 -19.74 -0.53
CA TRP A 103 -2.65 -18.78 -1.58
C TRP A 103 -1.56 -17.73 -1.79
N VAL A 104 -1.00 -17.15 -0.72
CA VAL A 104 0.08 -16.18 -0.81
C VAL A 104 1.31 -16.79 -1.48
N LEU A 105 1.73 -17.98 -1.04
CA LEU A 105 2.91 -18.67 -1.58
C LEU A 105 2.78 -19.04 -3.06
N ARG A 106 1.57 -19.37 -3.52
CA ARG A 106 1.30 -19.59 -4.95
C ARG A 106 1.24 -18.29 -5.74
N THR A 107 0.78 -17.20 -5.11
CA THR A 107 0.53 -15.92 -5.78
C THR A 107 1.81 -15.10 -5.96
N VAL A 108 2.65 -15.00 -4.92
CA VAL A 108 3.85 -14.15 -4.94
C VAL A 108 4.77 -14.45 -6.13
N PRO A 109 5.08 -15.70 -6.50
CA PRO A 109 5.88 -15.98 -7.69
C PRO A 109 5.26 -15.46 -8.99
N THR A 110 3.93 -15.43 -9.10
CA THR A 110 3.23 -14.94 -10.28
C THR A 110 3.32 -13.42 -10.47
N MET A 111 3.73 -12.69 -9.44
CA MET A 111 3.90 -11.25 -9.51
C MET A 111 5.13 -10.85 -10.36
N GLY A 112 6.06 -11.78 -10.55
CA GLY A 112 7.29 -11.56 -11.31
C GLY A 112 8.19 -10.49 -10.69
N ALA A 113 9.10 -9.91 -11.48
CA ALA A 113 10.00 -8.84 -11.03
C ALA A 113 9.33 -7.46 -10.94
N GLY A 114 8.11 -7.29 -11.50
CA GLY A 114 7.48 -5.98 -11.66
C GLY A 114 7.10 -5.25 -10.37
N TRP A 115 7.04 -5.94 -9.23
CA TRP A 115 6.85 -5.30 -7.92
C TRP A 115 8.16 -4.92 -7.24
N CYS A 116 9.29 -5.15 -7.92
CA CYS A 116 10.64 -4.74 -7.51
C CYS A 116 11.08 -5.35 -6.16
N PRO A 117 11.08 -6.69 -5.99
CA PRO A 117 11.57 -7.31 -4.76
C PRO A 117 13.07 -6.99 -4.56
N PRO A 118 13.56 -6.96 -3.29
CA PRO A 118 12.83 -7.19 -2.08
C PRO A 118 11.94 -6.00 -1.70
N GLY A 119 10.69 -6.28 -1.34
CA GLY A 119 9.70 -5.26 -1.02
C GLY A 119 8.88 -5.61 0.22
N MET A 120 7.84 -4.82 0.47
CA MET A 120 6.86 -5.10 1.51
C MET A 120 5.61 -5.70 0.89
N LEU A 121 5.03 -6.70 1.54
CA LEU A 121 3.69 -7.20 1.22
C LEU A 121 2.69 -6.66 2.24
N GLY A 122 1.64 -5.99 1.75
CA GLY A 122 0.47 -5.63 2.55
C GLY A 122 -0.67 -6.58 2.23
N ILE A 123 -1.26 -7.16 3.25
CA ILE A 123 -2.35 -8.14 3.15
C ILE A 123 -3.53 -7.67 3.99
N GLY A 124 -4.69 -7.53 3.35
CA GLY A 124 -5.96 -7.27 4.04
C GLY A 124 -6.81 -8.53 4.03
N ILE A 125 -7.41 -8.86 5.14
CA ILE A 125 -8.21 -10.07 5.32
C ILE A 125 -9.59 -9.69 5.85
N GLY A 126 -10.63 -10.24 5.24
CA GLY A 126 -12.01 -10.07 5.72
C GLY A 126 -12.65 -8.75 5.29
N GLY A 127 -13.81 -8.45 5.86
CA GLY A 127 -14.68 -7.38 5.42
C GLY A 127 -15.27 -7.64 4.02
N THR A 128 -15.45 -6.59 3.25
CA THR A 128 -15.81 -6.65 1.83
C THR A 128 -14.57 -6.63 0.92
N ALA A 129 -14.73 -6.92 -0.36
CA ALA A 129 -13.61 -6.96 -1.31
C ALA A 129 -12.80 -5.65 -1.32
N GLU A 130 -13.48 -4.51 -1.41
CA GLU A 130 -12.87 -3.20 -1.38
C GLU A 130 -12.22 -2.88 -0.01
N LYS A 131 -12.84 -3.33 1.10
CA LYS A 131 -12.27 -3.14 2.44
C LYS A 131 -10.96 -3.90 2.59
N ALA A 132 -10.91 -5.16 2.18
CA ALA A 132 -9.69 -5.97 2.21
C ALA A 132 -8.56 -5.33 1.38
N MET A 133 -8.87 -4.82 0.18
CA MET A 133 -7.88 -4.14 -0.67
C MET A 133 -7.39 -2.82 -0.06
N LEU A 134 -8.27 -2.04 0.58
CA LEU A 134 -7.88 -0.82 1.30
C LEU A 134 -6.98 -1.13 2.49
N LEU A 135 -7.34 -2.12 3.32
CA LEU A 135 -6.53 -2.56 4.45
C LEU A 135 -5.13 -3.02 4.01
N ALA A 136 -5.06 -3.80 2.92
CA ALA A 136 -3.79 -4.23 2.35
C ALA A 136 -2.90 -3.04 1.96
N LYS A 137 -3.48 -2.01 1.34
CA LYS A 137 -2.74 -0.82 0.91
C LYS A 137 -2.35 0.07 2.10
N GLU A 138 -3.25 0.30 3.03
CA GLU A 138 -2.99 1.10 4.22
C GLU A 138 -1.89 0.46 5.09
N SER A 139 -1.91 -0.86 5.22
CA SER A 139 -0.89 -1.60 5.99
C SER A 139 0.54 -1.36 5.52
N LEU A 140 0.74 -1.04 4.24
CA LEU A 140 2.05 -0.68 3.68
C LEU A 140 2.58 0.67 4.18
N MET A 141 1.74 1.52 4.79
CA MET A 141 2.14 2.79 5.38
C MET A 141 2.78 2.63 6.77
N GLU A 142 2.68 1.45 7.36
CA GLU A 142 3.28 1.15 8.66
C GLU A 142 4.79 0.95 8.52
N ARG A 143 5.52 1.31 9.60
CA ARG A 143 6.98 1.11 9.65
C ARG A 143 7.36 -0.37 9.54
N ILE A 144 8.54 -0.66 9.04
CA ILE A 144 9.11 -2.01 9.05
C ILE A 144 9.42 -2.38 10.51
N ASP A 145 8.79 -3.45 11.02
CA ASP A 145 8.92 -3.89 12.42
C ASP A 145 9.07 -5.40 12.59
N ILE A 146 9.27 -6.14 11.51
CA ILE A 146 9.32 -7.61 11.54
C ILE A 146 10.42 -8.15 12.45
N HIS A 147 11.55 -7.44 12.57
CA HIS A 147 12.64 -7.84 13.46
C HIS A 147 12.29 -7.64 14.93
N GLU A 148 11.57 -6.56 15.25
CA GLU A 148 11.02 -6.34 16.59
C GLU A 148 10.00 -7.41 16.93
N LEU A 149 9.11 -7.74 16.00
CA LEU A 149 8.11 -8.79 16.15
C LEU A 149 8.79 -10.17 16.40
N LYS A 150 9.82 -10.49 15.63
CA LYS A 150 10.60 -11.72 15.85
C LYS A 150 11.25 -11.77 17.25
N ALA A 151 11.79 -10.65 17.71
CA ALA A 151 12.48 -10.58 18.99
C ALA A 151 11.54 -10.74 20.19
N ARG A 152 10.34 -10.12 20.14
CA ARG A 152 9.37 -10.18 21.24
C ARG A 152 8.42 -11.38 21.18
N GLY A 153 8.31 -12.01 20.01
CA GLY A 153 7.34 -13.05 19.73
C GLY A 153 5.94 -12.50 19.37
N PRO A 154 5.09 -13.34 18.75
CA PRO A 154 3.74 -12.94 18.35
C PRO A 154 2.79 -12.92 19.56
N SER A 155 1.85 -11.98 19.57
CA SER A 155 0.80 -11.83 20.59
C SER A 155 -0.62 -12.05 20.02
N SER A 156 -0.73 -12.25 18.71
CA SER A 156 -2.00 -12.48 18.03
C SER A 156 -1.84 -13.44 16.85
N ARG A 157 -2.97 -13.99 16.39
CA ARG A 157 -2.98 -14.84 15.19
C ARG A 157 -2.46 -14.11 13.94
N VAL A 158 -2.75 -12.83 13.80
CA VAL A 158 -2.23 -11.99 12.71
C VAL A 158 -0.72 -11.91 12.76
N GLU A 159 -0.13 -11.71 13.94
CA GLU A 159 1.32 -11.66 14.10
C GLU A 159 2.00 -13.01 13.86
N GLU A 160 1.38 -14.12 14.29
CA GLU A 160 1.85 -15.46 13.93
C GLU A 160 1.89 -15.65 12.41
N LEU A 161 0.81 -15.26 11.72
CA LEU A 161 0.71 -15.36 10.27
C LEU A 161 1.73 -14.46 9.56
N ARG A 162 2.02 -13.27 10.09
CA ARG A 162 3.09 -12.40 9.58
C ARG A 162 4.44 -13.09 9.63
N LEU A 163 4.79 -13.69 10.76
CA LEU A 163 6.07 -14.40 10.92
C LEU A 163 6.16 -15.61 10.02
N GLU A 164 5.12 -16.42 9.97
CA GLU A 164 5.05 -17.61 9.11
C GLU A 164 5.24 -17.23 7.64
N LEU A 165 4.51 -16.23 7.15
CA LEU A 165 4.61 -15.77 5.77
C LEU A 165 5.94 -15.11 5.48
N PHE A 166 6.51 -14.35 6.42
CA PHE A 166 7.83 -13.75 6.25
C PHE A 166 8.92 -14.80 5.99
N GLU A 167 8.90 -15.88 6.73
CA GLU A 167 9.85 -16.98 6.55
C GLU A 167 9.61 -17.75 5.24
N LYS A 168 8.36 -18.12 4.99
CA LYS A 168 8.02 -18.93 3.81
C LYS A 168 8.18 -18.17 2.50
N VAL A 169 7.83 -16.88 2.45
CA VAL A 169 8.00 -16.05 1.23
C VAL A 169 9.48 -15.80 0.95
N ASN A 170 10.30 -15.57 1.97
CA ASN A 170 11.74 -15.46 1.78
C ASN A 170 12.36 -16.80 1.33
N ALA A 171 11.85 -17.93 1.83
CA ALA A 171 12.28 -19.26 1.40
C ALA A 171 11.97 -19.59 -0.07
N LEU A 172 11.08 -18.82 -0.74
CA LEU A 172 10.84 -18.94 -2.19
C LEU A 172 12.09 -18.58 -3.02
N GLY A 173 13.06 -17.88 -2.44
CA GLY A 173 14.32 -17.55 -3.10
C GLY A 173 14.21 -16.63 -4.31
N ILE A 174 13.12 -15.86 -4.44
CA ILE A 174 12.91 -14.94 -5.56
C ILE A 174 13.99 -13.86 -5.59
N GLY A 175 14.31 -13.28 -4.43
CA GLY A 175 15.41 -12.34 -4.27
C GLY A 175 15.24 -11.02 -5.01
N ALA A 176 16.32 -10.23 -5.00
CA ALA A 176 16.33 -8.91 -5.60
C ALA A 176 16.00 -8.95 -7.10
N GLN A 177 15.01 -8.18 -7.51
CA GLN A 177 14.52 -8.07 -8.89
C GLN A 177 14.13 -9.43 -9.53
N GLY A 178 13.87 -10.46 -8.71
CA GLY A 178 13.53 -11.79 -9.20
C GLY A 178 14.72 -12.60 -9.74
N LEU A 179 15.94 -12.18 -9.44
CA LEU A 179 17.18 -12.81 -9.90
C LEU A 179 17.72 -13.90 -8.94
N GLY A 180 16.95 -14.24 -7.93
CA GLY A 180 17.36 -15.18 -6.88
C GLY A 180 17.98 -14.48 -5.68
N GLY A 181 17.88 -15.11 -4.51
CA GLY A 181 18.48 -14.61 -3.28
C GLY A 181 17.65 -14.89 -2.04
N LEU A 182 18.24 -14.62 -0.88
CA LEU A 182 17.66 -14.94 0.42
C LEU A 182 16.57 -13.99 0.90
N THR A 183 16.50 -12.78 0.29
CA THR A 183 15.55 -11.74 0.70
C THR A 183 14.60 -11.41 -0.45
N THR A 184 13.36 -11.85 -0.32
CA THR A 184 12.26 -11.56 -1.23
C THR A 184 11.37 -10.46 -0.67
N VAL A 185 11.15 -10.47 0.65
CA VAL A 185 10.36 -9.44 1.37
C VAL A 185 11.17 -8.88 2.54
N LEU A 186 11.00 -7.58 2.77
CA LEU A 186 11.58 -6.85 3.90
C LEU A 186 10.66 -6.91 5.13
N ASP A 187 9.36 -6.94 4.91
CA ASP A 187 8.33 -7.12 5.91
C ASP A 187 7.03 -7.63 5.27
N ILE A 188 6.18 -8.22 6.07
CA ILE A 188 4.80 -8.57 5.73
C ILE A 188 3.86 -7.91 6.73
N LYS A 189 2.98 -7.05 6.24
CA LYS A 189 1.96 -6.38 7.02
C LYS A 189 0.62 -7.06 6.78
N ILE A 190 -0.10 -7.33 7.83
CA ILE A 190 -1.43 -7.96 7.76
C ILE A 190 -2.38 -7.17 8.65
N VAL A 191 -3.52 -6.81 8.09
CA VAL A 191 -4.64 -6.23 8.82
C VAL A 191 -5.88 -7.02 8.47
N ASP A 192 -6.66 -7.39 9.49
CA ASP A 192 -7.91 -8.10 9.34
C ASP A 192 -9.11 -7.25 9.80
N HIS A 193 -10.27 -7.59 9.31
CA HIS A 193 -11.53 -6.95 9.64
C HIS A 193 -12.64 -8.01 9.67
N PRO A 194 -13.54 -7.98 10.66
CA PRO A 194 -14.69 -8.88 10.73
C PRO A 194 -15.58 -8.83 9.50
#